data_2a32fb5e770a9beb72382e47cdb133ca
#
_entry.id   2a32fb5e770a9beb72382e47cdb133ca
#
_cell.length_a   1.000
_cell.length_b   1.000
_cell.length_c   1.000
_cell.angle_alpha   90.00
_cell.angle_beta   90.00
_cell.angle_gamma   90.00
#
_symmetry.space_group_name_H-M   'P 1'
#
loop_
_entity.id
_entity.type
_entity.pdbx_description
1 polymer ?
#
loop_
_entity_poly.entity_id
_entity_poly.type
_entity_poly.pdbx_seq_one_letter_code
_entity_poly.pdbx_strand_id
1 'polypeptide(L)'
;MAKEQLSAIPAVQMKRTFQAPREKAFRAWTDARELAPWFAPSAEYSTVVTELDLNVGGQYCIEIHHKGGNVHKVMGTYREIEPPEKLAFTWRWENDPSASESVVTVEFRDLGPATEILLTHELLPSAEEREKHGHGWEGCLAQLAKYL
;
A
#
# COMPACT_ATOMS: atom_id res chain seq x y z
N MET A 1 26.98 14.74 -3.90
CA MET A 1 27.07 13.67 -4.90
C MET A 1 26.37 12.42 -4.44
N ALA A 2 26.85 11.78 -3.36
CA ALA A 2 26.18 10.59 -2.85
C ALA A 2 24.71 10.83 -2.52
N LYS A 3 24.40 11.98 -1.96
CA LYS A 3 23.03 12.36 -1.63
C LYS A 3 22.14 12.43 -2.87
N GLU A 4 22.65 12.98 -3.95
CA GLU A 4 21.90 13.05 -5.19
C GLU A 4 21.68 11.68 -5.80
N GLN A 5 22.67 10.81 -5.70
CA GLN A 5 22.55 9.44 -6.19
C GLN A 5 21.50 8.67 -5.41
N LEU A 6 21.46 8.86 -4.08
CA LEU A 6 20.45 8.20 -3.25
C LEU A 6 19.06 8.70 -3.57
N SER A 7 18.90 10.02 -3.80
CA SER A 7 17.59 10.56 -4.14
C SER A 7 17.16 10.20 -5.55
N ALA A 8 18.08 9.67 -6.37
CA ALA A 8 17.77 9.25 -7.73
C ALA A 8 17.30 7.79 -7.82
N ILE A 9 17.28 7.06 -6.70
CA ILE A 9 16.77 5.68 -6.69
C ILE A 9 15.29 5.73 -7.09
N PRO A 10 14.94 5.03 -8.18
CA PRO A 10 13.55 5.08 -8.66
C PRO A 10 12.58 4.49 -7.66
N ALA A 11 11.54 5.25 -7.35
CA ALA A 11 10.49 4.80 -6.45
C ALA A 11 9.22 5.58 -6.74
N VAL A 12 8.08 4.96 -6.42
CA VAL A 12 6.81 5.69 -6.38
C VAL A 12 6.73 6.31 -4.99
N GLN A 13 6.51 7.61 -4.93
CA GLN A 13 6.32 8.31 -3.66
C GLN A 13 5.08 9.17 -3.72
N MET A 14 4.25 9.04 -2.70
CA MET A 14 3.02 9.82 -2.58
C MET A 14 2.85 10.30 -1.16
N LYS A 15 2.38 11.52 -1.03
CA LYS A 15 2.13 12.13 0.26
C LYS A 15 0.72 12.69 0.26
N ARG A 16 -0.07 12.37 1.27
CA ARG A 16 -1.44 12.86 1.36
C ARG A 16 -1.86 12.98 2.82
N THR A 17 -2.65 14.01 3.11
CA THR A 17 -3.19 14.23 4.46
C THR A 17 -4.61 13.72 4.54
N PHE A 18 -4.91 12.98 5.61
CA PHE A 18 -6.22 12.40 5.87
C PHE A 18 -6.79 12.97 7.15
N GLN A 19 -8.09 13.20 7.16
CA GLN A 19 -8.77 13.79 8.32
C GLN A 19 -9.15 12.72 9.33
N ALA A 20 -8.14 12.08 9.92
CA ALA A 20 -8.32 11.05 10.93
C ALA A 20 -7.06 10.98 11.78
N PRO A 21 -7.17 10.63 13.07
CA PRO A 21 -6.00 10.47 13.92
C PRO A 21 -5.17 9.26 13.48
N ARG A 22 -3.89 9.31 13.84
CA ARG A 22 -2.90 8.34 13.37
C ARG A 22 -3.26 6.89 13.69
N GLU A 23 -3.79 6.64 14.86
CA GLU A 23 -4.19 5.29 15.26
C GLU A 23 -5.28 4.73 14.36
N LYS A 24 -6.23 5.57 13.99
CA LYS A 24 -7.32 5.16 13.08
C LYS A 24 -6.79 4.92 11.68
N ALA A 25 -5.91 5.79 11.19
CA ALA A 25 -5.29 5.63 9.90
C ALA A 25 -4.46 4.35 9.82
N PHE A 26 -3.67 4.08 10.86
CA PHE A 26 -2.84 2.88 10.92
C PHE A 26 -3.70 1.61 10.91
N ARG A 27 -4.80 1.61 11.66
CA ARG A 27 -5.71 0.47 11.72
C ARG A 27 -6.37 0.19 10.38
N ALA A 28 -6.65 1.23 9.60
CA ALA A 28 -7.22 1.05 8.27
C ALA A 28 -6.32 0.22 7.35
N TRP A 29 -5.00 0.25 7.60
CA TRP A 29 -4.02 -0.51 6.83
C TRP A 29 -3.74 -1.90 7.41
N THR A 30 -4.08 -2.15 8.67
CA THR A 30 -3.61 -3.34 9.38
C THR A 30 -4.71 -4.26 9.86
N ASP A 31 -5.95 -3.87 9.81
CA ASP A 31 -7.10 -4.70 10.14
C ASP A 31 -7.76 -5.12 8.84
N ALA A 32 -7.92 -6.44 8.64
CA ALA A 32 -8.46 -6.97 7.40
C ALA A 32 -9.85 -6.41 7.06
N ARG A 33 -10.69 -6.20 8.06
CA ARG A 33 -12.03 -5.68 7.86
C ARG A 33 -12.03 -4.19 7.51
N GLU A 34 -11.01 -3.46 7.95
CA GLU A 34 -10.89 -2.04 7.65
C GLU A 34 -10.11 -1.79 6.35
N LEU A 35 -9.26 -2.72 5.96
CA LEU A 35 -8.50 -2.62 4.72
C LEU A 35 -9.39 -2.86 3.49
N ALA A 36 -10.26 -3.85 3.57
CA ALA A 36 -11.07 -4.28 2.43
C ALA A 36 -11.94 -3.17 1.81
N PRO A 37 -12.58 -2.28 2.57
CA PRO A 37 -13.48 -1.26 1.99
C PRO A 37 -12.83 -0.25 1.06
N TRP A 38 -11.53 -0.01 1.20
CA TRP A 38 -10.88 1.06 0.43
C TRP A 38 -9.72 0.59 -0.46
N PHE A 39 -9.16 -0.59 -0.19
CA PHE A 39 -7.94 -1.03 -0.86
C PHE A 39 -8.21 -1.49 -2.30
N ALA A 40 -8.42 -0.53 -3.18
CA ALA A 40 -8.71 -0.78 -4.59
C ALA A 40 -8.44 0.49 -5.38
N PRO A 41 -8.05 0.37 -6.65
CA PRO A 41 -7.72 1.55 -7.45
C PRO A 41 -8.94 2.37 -7.86
N SER A 42 -10.14 1.82 -7.74
CA SER A 42 -11.37 2.57 -8.03
C SER A 42 -12.58 1.85 -7.45
N ALA A 43 -13.75 2.49 -7.53
CA ALA A 43 -15.01 1.92 -7.06
C ALA A 43 -15.49 0.75 -7.93
N GLU A 44 -14.84 0.48 -9.06
CA GLU A 44 -15.19 -0.64 -9.92
C GLU A 44 -14.62 -1.97 -9.45
N TYR A 45 -13.88 -1.94 -8.35
CA TYR A 45 -13.28 -3.13 -7.76
C TYR A 45 -13.84 -3.39 -6.37
N SER A 46 -13.86 -4.65 -6.00
CA SER A 46 -14.12 -5.05 -4.61
C SER A 46 -12.92 -5.85 -4.12
N THR A 47 -12.65 -5.78 -2.83
CA THR A 47 -11.43 -6.34 -2.26
C THR A 47 -11.77 -7.37 -1.19
N VAL A 48 -11.08 -8.50 -1.25
CA VAL A 48 -11.18 -9.56 -0.26
C VAL A 48 -9.79 -9.80 0.31
N VAL A 49 -9.64 -9.66 1.63
CA VAL A 49 -8.40 -9.96 2.32
C VAL A 49 -8.49 -11.42 2.75
N THR A 50 -7.77 -12.30 2.06
CA THR A 50 -7.84 -13.74 2.34
C THR A 50 -6.89 -14.18 3.44
N GLU A 51 -5.84 -13.39 3.68
CA GLU A 51 -4.89 -13.68 4.75
C GLU A 51 -4.28 -12.36 5.22
N LEU A 52 -4.13 -12.20 6.53
CA LEU A 52 -3.40 -11.08 7.09
C LEU A 52 -2.88 -11.47 8.46
N ASP A 53 -1.59 -11.73 8.53
CA ASP A 53 -0.90 -12.05 9.78
C ASP A 53 -0.03 -10.85 10.14
N LEU A 54 -0.49 -10.01 11.04
CA LEU A 54 0.16 -8.76 11.40
C LEU A 54 1.29 -8.99 12.40
N ASN A 55 2.33 -9.65 11.94
CA ASN A 55 3.57 -9.88 12.67
C ASN A 55 4.72 -9.75 11.69
N VAL A 56 5.88 -9.33 12.17
CA VAL A 56 7.08 -9.31 11.31
C VAL A 56 7.34 -10.74 10.84
N GLY A 57 7.45 -10.91 9.52
CA GLY A 57 7.54 -12.23 8.91
C GLY A 57 6.19 -12.86 8.59
N GLY A 58 5.08 -12.26 9.06
CA GLY A 58 3.75 -12.73 8.73
C GLY A 58 3.37 -12.39 7.30
N GLN A 59 2.48 -13.19 6.72
CA GLN A 59 2.08 -13.04 5.33
C GLN A 59 0.72 -12.38 5.19
N TYR A 60 0.52 -11.69 4.06
CA TYR A 60 -0.80 -11.20 3.70
C TYR A 60 -1.12 -11.62 2.27
N CYS A 61 -2.41 -11.72 1.97
CA CYS A 61 -2.89 -11.98 0.62
C CYS A 61 -4.19 -11.21 0.39
N ILE A 62 -4.23 -10.43 -0.66
CA ILE A 62 -5.36 -9.57 -0.99
C ILE A 62 -5.80 -9.83 -2.43
N GLU A 63 -7.09 -10.10 -2.61
CA GLU A 63 -7.68 -10.26 -3.93
C GLU A 63 -8.46 -9.01 -4.30
N ILE A 64 -8.16 -8.45 -5.45
CA ILE A 64 -8.84 -7.28 -5.96
C ILE A 64 -9.66 -7.72 -7.18
N HIS A 65 -10.98 -7.72 -7.01
CA HIS A 65 -11.94 -8.22 -8.00
C HIS A 65 -12.53 -7.09 -8.82
N HIS A 66 -12.26 -7.09 -10.11
CA HIS A 66 -12.91 -6.14 -11.01
C HIS A 66 -14.32 -6.63 -11.30
N LYS A 67 -15.29 -5.72 -11.39
CA LYS A 67 -16.68 -6.09 -11.67
C LYS A 67 -16.87 -6.79 -13.00
N GLY A 68 -15.89 -6.68 -13.91
CA GLY A 68 -15.87 -7.40 -15.18
C GLY A 68 -15.40 -8.84 -15.09
N GLY A 69 -15.00 -9.30 -13.90
CA GLY A 69 -14.60 -10.67 -13.63
C GLY A 69 -13.11 -10.93 -13.42
N ASN A 70 -12.25 -9.99 -13.78
CA ASN A 70 -10.81 -10.15 -13.55
C ASN A 70 -10.47 -10.07 -12.06
N VAL A 71 -9.58 -10.95 -11.63
CA VAL A 71 -9.11 -10.97 -10.24
C VAL A 71 -7.60 -10.78 -10.24
N HIS A 72 -7.14 -9.80 -9.47
CA HIS A 72 -5.72 -9.56 -9.26
C HIS A 72 -5.39 -9.89 -7.81
N LYS A 73 -4.41 -10.75 -7.62
CA LYS A 73 -4.03 -11.17 -6.27
C LYS A 73 -2.63 -10.68 -5.98
N VAL A 74 -2.50 -9.92 -4.87
CA VAL A 74 -1.20 -9.45 -4.40
C VAL A 74 -0.91 -10.10 -3.06
N MET A 75 0.35 -10.43 -2.83
CA MET A 75 0.78 -11.09 -1.62
C MET A 75 2.15 -10.56 -1.19
N GLY A 76 2.47 -10.77 0.05
CA GLY A 76 3.76 -10.36 0.58
C GLY A 76 3.92 -10.72 2.03
N THR A 77 4.99 -10.18 2.61
CA THR A 77 5.40 -10.44 3.98
C THR A 77 5.65 -9.10 4.68
N TYR A 78 5.22 -8.98 5.94
CA TYR A 78 5.50 -7.79 6.73
C TYR A 78 6.96 -7.76 7.15
N ARG A 79 7.62 -6.62 6.95
CA ARG A 79 9.01 -6.41 7.33
C ARG A 79 9.17 -5.53 8.55
N GLU A 80 8.32 -4.50 8.66
CA GLU A 80 8.36 -3.59 9.80
C GLU A 80 6.93 -3.27 10.20
N ILE A 81 6.67 -3.32 11.50
CA ILE A 81 5.36 -2.96 12.06
C ILE A 81 5.64 -2.14 13.30
N GLU A 82 5.50 -0.81 13.20
CA GLU A 82 5.75 0.12 14.28
C GLU A 82 4.50 0.97 14.52
N PRO A 83 3.52 0.43 15.26
CA PRO A 83 2.26 1.14 15.47
C PRO A 83 2.46 2.39 16.31
N PRO A 84 1.82 3.49 15.98
CA PRO A 84 1.05 3.75 14.77
C PRO A 84 1.84 4.55 13.74
N GLU A 85 3.16 4.39 13.70
CA GLU A 85 4.08 5.25 12.96
C GLU A 85 4.47 4.74 11.58
N LYS A 86 4.67 3.42 11.43
CA LYS A 86 5.28 2.89 10.22
C LYS A 86 4.88 1.46 9.94
N LEU A 87 4.74 1.15 8.65
CA LEU A 87 4.44 -0.18 8.18
C LEU A 87 5.26 -0.42 6.91
N ALA A 88 5.94 -1.55 6.82
CA ALA A 88 6.67 -1.92 5.61
C ALA A 88 6.37 -3.38 5.28
N PHE A 89 6.13 -3.63 4.01
CA PHE A 89 5.79 -4.98 3.55
C PHE A 89 6.26 -5.18 2.11
N THR A 90 6.50 -6.45 1.76
CA THR A 90 6.84 -6.81 0.39
C THR A 90 5.58 -6.87 -0.45
N TRP A 91 5.75 -6.82 -1.77
CA TRP A 91 4.64 -6.72 -2.71
C TRP A 91 4.94 -7.54 -3.95
N ARG A 92 4.09 -8.50 -4.27
CA ARG A 92 4.25 -9.33 -5.45
C ARG A 92 2.89 -9.76 -5.99
N TRP A 93 2.70 -9.60 -7.30
CA TRP A 93 1.49 -10.06 -7.97
C TRP A 93 1.61 -11.55 -8.26
N GLU A 94 0.58 -12.32 -7.89
CA GLU A 94 0.60 -13.76 -8.10
C GLU A 94 0.64 -14.15 -9.58
N ASN A 95 -0.04 -13.37 -10.44
CA ASN A 95 -0.18 -13.70 -11.85
C ASN A 95 0.99 -13.27 -12.71
N ASP A 96 2.04 -12.73 -12.13
CA ASP A 96 3.21 -12.28 -12.86
C ASP A 96 4.42 -13.10 -12.46
N PRO A 97 4.72 -14.20 -13.20
CA PRO A 97 5.85 -15.07 -12.83
C PRO A 97 7.21 -14.39 -13.00
N SER A 98 7.27 -13.32 -13.78
CA SER A 98 8.51 -12.56 -13.94
C SER A 98 8.64 -11.43 -12.93
N ALA A 99 7.59 -11.16 -12.14
CA ALA A 99 7.61 -10.08 -11.18
C ALA A 99 8.56 -10.40 -10.05
N SER A 100 9.54 -9.54 -9.85
CA SER A 100 10.36 -9.61 -8.65
C SER A 100 9.60 -8.95 -7.51
N GLU A 101 9.96 -9.33 -6.30
CA GLU A 101 9.38 -8.77 -5.09
C GLU A 101 9.78 -7.31 -4.96
N SER A 102 8.79 -6.46 -4.72
CA SER A 102 9.03 -5.04 -4.43
C SER A 102 8.67 -4.75 -2.98
N VAL A 103 8.90 -3.53 -2.52
CA VAL A 103 8.71 -3.16 -1.12
C VAL A 103 7.90 -1.88 -1.02
N VAL A 104 6.88 -1.91 -0.16
CA VAL A 104 6.04 -0.75 0.14
C VAL A 104 6.30 -0.33 1.58
N THR A 105 6.56 0.95 1.79
CA THR A 105 6.70 1.53 3.12
C THR A 105 5.66 2.63 3.27
N VAL A 106 4.92 2.57 4.38
CA VAL A 106 3.90 3.56 4.70
C VAL A 106 4.25 4.20 6.04
N GLU A 107 4.43 5.51 6.04
CA GLU A 107 4.77 6.26 7.24
C GLU A 107 3.59 7.16 7.59
N PHE A 108 3.23 7.16 8.87
CA PHE A 108 2.06 7.87 9.38
C PHE A 108 2.54 9.00 10.28
N ARG A 109 2.47 10.23 9.78
CA ARG A 109 2.93 11.40 10.52
C ARG A 109 1.77 12.03 11.26
N ASP A 110 1.94 12.21 12.55
CA ASP A 110 0.92 12.77 13.43
C ASP A 110 0.78 14.27 13.24
N LEU A 111 -0.40 14.71 12.83
CA LEU A 111 -0.75 16.13 12.70
C LEU A 111 -1.88 16.49 13.67
N GLY A 112 -2.04 15.71 14.75
CA GLY A 112 -3.12 15.90 15.72
C GLY A 112 -4.40 15.22 15.25
N PRO A 113 -5.44 15.97 14.87
CA PRO A 113 -6.68 15.37 14.37
C PRO A 113 -6.55 14.79 12.96
N ALA A 114 -5.44 15.07 12.28
CA ALA A 114 -5.18 14.59 10.93
C ALA A 114 -3.88 13.79 10.89
N THR A 115 -3.68 13.03 9.83
CA THR A 115 -2.49 12.21 9.62
C THR A 115 -1.97 12.45 8.20
N GLU A 116 -0.67 12.71 8.09
CA GLU A 116 -0.03 12.74 6.79
C GLU A 116 0.57 11.37 6.53
N ILE A 117 0.17 10.75 5.43
CA ILE A 117 0.72 9.46 5.01
C ILE A 117 1.72 9.68 3.89
N LEU A 118 2.92 9.12 4.07
CA LEU A 118 3.93 9.06 3.02
C LEU A 118 4.07 7.60 2.61
N LEU A 119 3.75 7.31 1.35
CA LEU A 119 3.86 5.97 0.79
C LEU A 119 5.03 5.93 -0.17
N THR A 120 5.90 4.94 -0.01
CA THR A 120 7.04 4.71 -0.89
C THR A 120 7.00 3.28 -1.39
N HIS A 121 7.00 3.09 -2.70
CA HIS A 121 7.01 1.77 -3.32
C HIS A 121 8.28 1.64 -4.15
N GLU A 122 9.20 0.81 -3.67
CA GLU A 122 10.55 0.64 -4.22
C GLU A 122 10.73 -0.70 -4.90
N LEU A 123 11.78 -0.81 -5.69
CA LEU A 123 12.19 -2.04 -6.34
C LEU A 123 11.23 -2.53 -7.42
N LEU A 124 10.45 -1.64 -7.99
CA LEU A 124 9.66 -1.95 -9.17
C LEU A 124 10.60 -2.04 -10.39
N PRO A 125 10.39 -3.00 -11.29
CA PRO A 125 11.38 -3.33 -12.31
C PRO A 125 11.57 -2.30 -13.42
N SER A 126 10.62 -1.39 -13.62
CA SER A 126 10.70 -0.45 -14.74
C SER A 126 9.93 0.82 -14.47
N ALA A 127 10.19 1.85 -15.30
CA ALA A 127 9.43 3.09 -15.22
C ALA A 127 7.96 2.87 -15.55
N GLU A 128 7.68 1.94 -16.46
CA GLU A 128 6.30 1.59 -16.82
C GLU A 128 5.57 0.99 -15.63
N GLU A 129 6.21 0.08 -14.90
CA GLU A 129 5.62 -0.51 -13.70
C GLU A 129 5.42 0.52 -12.61
N ARG A 130 6.37 1.44 -12.44
CA ARG A 130 6.21 2.53 -11.47
C ARG A 130 5.01 3.40 -11.80
N GLU A 131 4.81 3.71 -13.07
CA GLU A 131 3.67 4.53 -13.49
C GLU A 131 2.34 3.82 -13.21
N LYS A 132 2.25 2.54 -13.56
CA LYS A 132 1.04 1.75 -13.29
C LYS A 132 0.72 1.67 -11.81
N HIS A 133 1.72 1.38 -10.98
CA HIS A 133 1.53 1.29 -9.54
C HIS A 133 1.21 2.66 -8.93
N GLY A 134 1.82 3.72 -9.47
CA GLY A 134 1.51 5.07 -9.05
C GLY A 134 0.04 5.42 -9.24
N HIS A 135 -0.52 5.09 -10.40
CA HIS A 135 -1.94 5.29 -10.66
C HIS A 135 -2.81 4.46 -9.73
N GLY A 136 -2.42 3.21 -9.49
CA GLY A 136 -3.15 2.34 -8.57
C GLY A 136 -3.16 2.88 -7.15
N TRP A 137 -2.01 3.32 -6.64
CA TRP A 137 -1.93 3.89 -5.30
C TRP A 137 -2.68 5.19 -5.17
N GLU A 138 -2.64 6.03 -6.20
CA GLU A 138 -3.41 7.26 -6.21
C GLU A 138 -4.91 6.98 -6.03
N GLY A 139 -5.41 5.99 -6.74
CA GLY A 139 -6.80 5.54 -6.60
C GLY A 139 -7.10 4.97 -5.22
N CYS A 140 -6.20 4.15 -4.69
CA CYS A 140 -6.35 3.58 -3.35
C CYS A 140 -6.41 4.66 -2.28
N LEU A 141 -5.51 5.64 -2.35
CA LEU A 141 -5.50 6.72 -1.36
C LEU A 141 -6.74 7.60 -1.46
N ALA A 142 -7.27 7.78 -2.67
CA ALA A 142 -8.53 8.50 -2.84
C ALA A 142 -9.69 7.75 -2.18
N GLN A 143 -9.73 6.42 -2.31
CA GLN A 143 -10.73 5.60 -1.65
C GLN A 143 -10.55 5.63 -0.13
N LEU A 144 -9.32 5.60 0.34
CA LEU A 144 -9.02 5.70 1.77
C LEU A 144 -9.52 7.02 2.35
N ALA A 145 -9.37 8.11 1.61
CA ALA A 145 -9.86 9.42 2.06
C ALA A 145 -11.36 9.41 2.27
N LYS A 146 -12.10 8.68 1.44
CA LYS A 146 -13.56 8.53 1.60
C LYS A 146 -13.91 7.65 2.78
N TYR A 147 -13.11 6.64 3.03
CA TYR A 147 -13.33 5.69 4.12
C TYR A 147 -13.06 6.34 5.48
N LEU A 148 -12.01 7.11 5.58
CA LEU A 148 -11.66 7.83 6.81
C LEU A 148 -12.48 9.11 6.91
#